data_c9dd73f3bd190075fc2f424296412462
#
_entry.id   c9dd73f3bd190075fc2f424296412462
#
_cell.length_a   1.000
_cell.length_b   1.000
_cell.length_c   1.000
_cell.angle_alpha   90.00
_cell.angle_beta   90.00
_cell.angle_gamma   90.00
#
_symmetry.space_group_name_H-M   'P 1'
#
loop_
_entity.id
_entity.type
_entity.pdbx_description
1 polymer ?
#
loop_
_entity_poly.entity_id
_entity_poly.type
_entity_poly.pdbx_seq_one_letter_code
_entity_poly.pdbx_strand_id
1 'polypeptide(L)'
;HKEYRRQRQMCIRDRLGVSDTAFASQGLAVHSPIDGGLIATVRETSPAEADAVITQAHAAFMEWRTVPAPRRGEFVRLLGEELRLHKETLGKLVTLEAGKILSEGLGEVQEMIDICDYAVGLSRQLFGLTIATERPNHRMMETWHPLGVCGVISAFNFPVAVWSWNAALALVCGNSVVWKPSEKTPLTALATLAIAERAAKRFGGIPKGLLSVLMGTHSIGAKLVENENVPLVSATGSTAMGRQVAPKLAARFARAILELGGNNAAIIAPSADTALALRAVAFAAIGTAGQRCTTLRRLIVHESLYEPFLTQLRKVYQSVRIGDPRLSDVLVGPLIDAQALTQMDKALAAARALGATITGGGRVTCEGLNGAYAAPALVEMPRQDGPALTETFAPILYVMRYHSLDEAIALQNGVGAGLSSSLFTLDMREAERFLAVDGSDCGIANINIGPSGAEIGGAFGGEKETGGGREAGSDAWKAYMRRATNTINYGTSLPLAQGVSFDLPTD
;
A
#
# COMPACT_ATOMS: atom_id res chain seq x y z
N HIS A 1 33.47 3.44 9.94
CA HIS A 1 32.15 2.85 10.32
C HIS A 1 31.48 3.58 11.49
N LYS A 2 32.17 3.89 12.62
CA LYS A 2 31.56 4.59 13.78
C LYS A 2 31.14 6.02 13.45
N GLU A 3 31.93 6.74 12.67
CA GLU A 3 31.68 8.14 12.29
C GLU A 3 30.50 8.26 11.30
N TYR A 4 30.40 7.36 10.34
CA TYR A 4 29.31 7.28 9.38
C TYR A 4 27.97 6.90 10.06
N ARG A 5 28.01 6.02 11.06
CA ARG A 5 26.86 5.70 11.92
C ARG A 5 26.41 6.93 12.74
N ARG A 6 27.36 7.69 13.29
CA ARG A 6 27.08 8.93 14.03
C ARG A 6 26.38 9.97 13.13
N GLN A 7 26.87 10.17 11.91
CA GLN A 7 26.28 11.08 10.94
C GLN A 7 24.86 10.66 10.53
N ARG A 8 24.61 9.36 10.34
CA ARG A 8 23.25 8.83 10.03
C ARG A 8 22.28 9.08 11.19
N GLN A 9 22.70 8.81 12.44
CA GLN A 9 21.88 9.06 13.63
C GLN A 9 21.63 10.55 13.86
N MET A 10 22.63 11.40 13.67
CA MET A 10 22.49 12.87 13.77
C MET A 10 21.45 13.39 12.75
N CYS A 11 21.44 12.88 11.53
CA CYS A 11 20.47 13.30 10.53
C CYS A 11 19.03 12.98 10.94
N ILE A 12 18.79 11.81 11.54
CA ILE A 12 17.46 11.37 12.00
C ILE A 12 17.03 12.19 13.23
N ARG A 13 17.92 12.38 14.21
CA ARG A 13 17.63 13.12 15.45
C ARG A 13 17.49 14.62 15.20
N ASP A 14 18.52 15.23 14.62
CA ASP A 14 18.63 16.68 14.54
C ASP A 14 17.73 17.27 13.44
N ARG A 15 17.61 16.61 12.30
CA ARG A 15 16.82 17.13 11.17
C ARG A 15 15.35 16.72 11.20
N LEU A 16 15.06 15.49 11.60
CA LEU A 16 13.68 14.96 11.63
C LEU A 16 13.04 15.08 13.02
N GLY A 17 13.83 15.30 14.07
CA GLY A 17 13.32 15.54 15.43
C GLY A 17 12.83 14.28 16.15
N VAL A 18 13.37 13.11 15.78
CA VAL A 18 13.04 11.86 16.48
C VAL A 18 13.63 11.89 17.90
N SER A 19 12.78 11.64 18.90
CA SER A 19 13.19 11.63 20.32
C SER A 19 14.26 10.59 20.61
N ASP A 20 15.20 10.90 21.48
CA ASP A 20 16.22 9.98 21.98
C ASP A 20 15.61 8.76 22.70
N THR A 21 14.43 8.90 23.27
CA THR A 21 13.70 7.82 23.95
C THR A 21 13.22 6.70 23.01
N ALA A 22 13.21 6.97 21.70
CA ALA A 22 12.89 5.97 20.68
C ALA A 22 14.04 4.98 20.45
N PHE A 23 15.26 5.30 20.89
CA PHE A 23 16.44 4.47 20.69
C PHE A 23 16.84 3.77 21.99
N ALA A 24 17.40 2.58 21.86
CA ALA A 24 17.82 1.76 22.99
C ALA A 24 19.14 1.05 22.71
N SER A 25 19.77 0.52 23.77
CA SER A 25 20.94 -0.35 23.64
C SER A 25 20.56 -1.78 23.23
N GLN A 26 19.35 -2.19 23.57
CA GLN A 26 18.74 -3.48 23.19
C GLN A 26 17.36 -3.22 22.59
N GLY A 27 16.96 -4.02 21.60
CA GLY A 27 15.69 -3.87 20.89
C GLY A 27 15.82 -4.24 19.42
N LEU A 28 14.98 -3.65 18.60
CA LEU A 28 14.93 -3.90 17.17
C LEU A 28 16.13 -3.27 16.45
N ALA A 29 17.05 -4.12 15.99
CA ALA A 29 18.22 -3.69 15.22
C ALA A 29 17.83 -3.36 13.78
N VAL A 30 18.08 -2.14 13.34
CA VAL A 30 17.73 -1.63 12.00
C VAL A 30 18.99 -1.57 11.15
N HIS A 31 19.00 -2.34 10.07
CA HIS A 31 20.11 -2.42 9.13
C HIS A 31 19.75 -1.80 7.80
N SER A 32 20.70 -1.11 7.16
CA SER A 32 20.52 -0.64 5.79
C SER A 32 20.65 -1.80 4.81
N PRO A 33 19.72 -2.00 3.88
CA PRO A 33 19.86 -2.99 2.82
C PRO A 33 21.00 -2.65 1.84
N ILE A 34 21.49 -1.41 1.83
CA ILE A 34 22.54 -0.93 0.94
C ILE A 34 23.88 -1.60 1.24
N ASP A 35 24.26 -1.65 2.49
CA ASP A 35 25.58 -2.13 2.94
C ASP A 35 25.53 -3.15 4.09
N GLY A 36 24.31 -3.53 4.53
CA GLY A 36 24.10 -4.39 5.69
C GLY A 36 24.48 -3.75 7.04
N GLY A 37 24.88 -2.47 7.02
CA GLY A 37 25.34 -1.74 8.19
C GLY A 37 24.21 -1.41 9.17
N LEU A 38 24.46 -1.58 10.48
CA LEU A 38 23.53 -1.18 11.53
C LEU A 38 23.36 0.35 11.52
N ILE A 39 22.12 0.83 11.33
CA ILE A 39 21.77 2.26 11.39
C ILE A 39 21.49 2.65 12.83
N ALA A 40 20.58 1.95 13.50
CA ALA A 40 20.15 2.22 14.87
C ALA A 40 19.58 0.97 15.53
N THR A 41 19.36 1.04 16.84
CA THR A 41 18.54 0.08 17.58
C THR A 41 17.35 0.84 18.15
N VAL A 42 16.13 0.41 17.79
CA VAL A 42 14.88 1.05 18.19
C VAL A 42 14.29 0.31 19.37
N ARG A 43 13.75 1.05 20.34
CA ARG A 43 13.05 0.49 21.49
C ARG A 43 11.78 -0.21 21.03
N GLU A 44 11.62 -1.45 21.40
CA GLU A 44 10.38 -2.18 21.12
C GLU A 44 9.26 -1.83 22.11
N THR A 45 8.04 -1.85 21.62
CA THR A 45 6.82 -1.72 22.43
C THR A 45 6.53 -3.06 23.10
N SER A 46 6.37 -3.08 24.40
CA SER A 46 5.92 -4.29 25.10
C SER A 46 4.42 -4.56 24.85
N PRO A 47 3.94 -5.78 25.04
CA PRO A 47 2.51 -6.10 24.91
C PRO A 47 1.60 -5.24 25.79
N ALA A 48 2.01 -4.95 27.03
CA ALA A 48 1.25 -4.09 27.93
C ALA A 48 1.21 -2.62 27.48
N GLU A 49 2.34 -2.11 26.95
CA GLU A 49 2.38 -0.77 26.35
C GLU A 49 1.49 -0.70 25.10
N ALA A 50 1.45 -1.75 24.28
CA ALA A 50 0.57 -1.79 23.11
C ALA A 50 -0.90 -1.67 23.51
N ASP A 51 -1.35 -2.40 24.52
CA ASP A 51 -2.71 -2.32 25.04
C ASP A 51 -3.01 -0.92 25.62
N ALA A 52 -2.06 -0.30 26.32
CA ALA A 52 -2.20 1.07 26.84
C ALA A 52 -2.28 2.12 25.71
N VAL A 53 -1.46 1.99 24.65
CA VAL A 53 -1.50 2.86 23.48
C VAL A 53 -2.84 2.77 22.76
N ILE A 54 -3.39 1.55 22.57
CA ILE A 54 -4.69 1.36 21.92
C ILE A 54 -5.80 1.98 22.78
N THR A 55 -5.76 1.79 24.11
CA THR A 55 -6.72 2.42 25.03
C THR A 55 -6.66 3.94 24.95
N GLN A 56 -5.46 4.52 24.90
CA GLN A 56 -5.28 5.96 24.76
C GLN A 56 -5.77 6.47 23.40
N ALA A 57 -5.56 5.69 22.32
CA ALA A 57 -6.06 6.02 21.00
C ALA A 57 -7.60 5.99 20.95
N HIS A 58 -8.24 5.09 21.70
CA HIS A 58 -9.69 5.07 21.84
C HIS A 58 -10.20 6.33 22.57
N ALA A 59 -9.55 6.74 23.65
CA ALA A 59 -9.90 7.99 24.34
C ALA A 59 -9.75 9.22 23.40
N ALA A 60 -8.65 9.29 22.66
CA ALA A 60 -8.41 10.34 21.67
C ALA A 60 -9.49 10.35 20.57
N PHE A 61 -9.94 9.18 20.11
CA PHE A 61 -11.06 9.06 19.19
C PHE A 61 -12.34 9.67 19.74
N MET A 62 -12.66 9.44 21.03
CA MET A 62 -13.88 9.97 21.66
C MET A 62 -13.92 11.50 21.63
N GLU A 63 -12.78 12.16 21.71
CA GLU A 63 -12.64 13.61 21.56
C GLU A 63 -12.66 14.03 20.07
N TRP A 64 -11.83 13.39 19.24
CA TRP A 64 -11.62 13.78 17.82
C TRP A 64 -12.86 13.64 16.97
N ARG A 65 -13.71 12.64 17.23
CA ARG A 65 -14.94 12.39 16.47
C ARG A 65 -15.95 13.55 16.54
N THR A 66 -15.85 14.40 17.57
CA THR A 66 -16.73 15.58 17.75
C THR A 66 -16.19 16.83 17.08
N VAL A 67 -14.91 16.84 16.65
CA VAL A 67 -14.31 17.94 15.91
C VAL A 67 -14.93 18.01 14.51
N PRO A 68 -15.40 19.16 14.02
CA PRO A 68 -15.96 19.27 12.68
C PRO A 68 -14.98 18.81 11.59
N ALA A 69 -15.49 18.11 10.57
CA ALA A 69 -14.65 17.50 9.53
C ALA A 69 -13.72 18.52 8.83
N PRO A 70 -14.15 19.76 8.45
CA PRO A 70 -13.24 20.73 7.87
C PRO A 70 -12.12 21.16 8.83
N ARG A 71 -12.36 21.15 10.15
CA ARG A 71 -11.31 21.43 11.14
C ARG A 71 -10.31 20.27 11.23
N ARG A 72 -10.78 19.01 11.11
CA ARG A 72 -9.90 17.83 10.99
C ARG A 72 -9.07 17.91 9.70
N GLY A 73 -9.68 18.37 8.60
CA GLY A 73 -8.99 18.65 7.34
C GLY A 73 -7.87 19.68 7.49
N GLU A 74 -8.04 20.69 8.34
CA GLU A 74 -7.00 21.68 8.63
C GLU A 74 -5.76 21.04 9.27
N PHE A 75 -5.93 20.09 10.19
CA PHE A 75 -4.80 19.33 10.72
C PHE A 75 -4.05 18.56 9.62
N VAL A 76 -4.79 17.88 8.74
CA VAL A 76 -4.19 17.12 7.62
C VAL A 76 -3.49 18.06 6.62
N ARG A 77 -4.02 19.26 6.39
CA ARG A 77 -3.36 20.30 5.58
C ARG A 77 -2.00 20.69 6.16
N LEU A 78 -1.95 20.94 7.47
CA LEU A 78 -0.71 21.25 8.17
C LEU A 78 0.28 20.09 8.14
N LEU A 79 -0.20 18.85 8.21
CA LEU A 79 0.64 17.67 8.03
C LEU A 79 1.26 17.63 6.63
N GLY A 80 0.48 17.88 5.58
CA GLY A 80 0.97 17.98 4.21
C GLY A 80 2.03 19.07 4.03
N GLU A 81 1.87 20.22 4.69
CA GLU A 81 2.87 21.29 4.67
C GLU A 81 4.18 20.89 5.36
N GLU A 82 4.11 20.25 6.53
CA GLU A 82 5.31 19.76 7.22
C GLU A 82 6.02 18.65 6.38
N LEU A 83 5.26 17.80 5.71
CA LEU A 83 5.83 16.80 4.80
C LEU A 83 6.55 17.46 3.61
N ARG A 84 6.01 18.54 3.03
CA ARG A 84 6.69 19.31 1.98
C ARG A 84 8.02 19.89 2.45
N LEU A 85 8.05 20.46 3.66
CA LEU A 85 9.27 21.02 4.26
C LEU A 85 10.34 19.95 4.51
N HIS A 86 9.94 18.72 4.80
CA HIS A 86 10.84 17.63 5.19
C HIS A 86 11.04 16.57 4.08
N LYS A 87 10.49 16.79 2.88
CA LYS A 87 10.47 15.83 1.77
C LYS A 87 11.86 15.27 1.45
N GLU A 88 12.83 16.14 1.27
CA GLU A 88 14.21 15.75 0.97
C GLU A 88 14.82 14.85 2.06
N THR A 89 14.63 15.20 3.32
CA THR A 89 15.26 14.48 4.43
C THR A 89 14.57 13.14 4.68
N LEU A 90 13.24 13.11 4.61
CA LEU A 90 12.47 11.88 4.78
C LEU A 90 12.68 10.93 3.58
N GLY A 91 12.70 11.44 2.35
CA GLY A 91 12.98 10.64 1.15
C GLY A 91 14.38 10.00 1.17
N LYS A 92 15.40 10.71 1.65
CA LYS A 92 16.74 10.15 1.87
C LYS A 92 16.74 9.05 2.94
N LEU A 93 15.91 9.20 3.98
CA LEU A 93 15.76 8.16 5.01
C LEU A 93 15.07 6.92 4.45
N VAL A 94 14.04 7.08 3.61
CA VAL A 94 13.41 5.96 2.88
C VAL A 94 14.43 5.20 2.04
N THR A 95 15.28 5.92 1.27
CA THR A 95 16.37 5.30 0.51
C THR A 95 17.33 4.52 1.41
N LEU A 96 17.72 5.09 2.53
CA LEU A 96 18.68 4.46 3.45
C LEU A 96 18.12 3.18 4.10
N GLU A 97 16.86 3.20 4.49
CA GLU A 97 16.22 2.14 5.28
C GLU A 97 15.56 1.05 4.41
N ALA A 98 14.98 1.43 3.27
CA ALA A 98 14.30 0.49 2.36
C ALA A 98 15.15 0.08 1.13
N GLY A 99 16.26 0.78 0.85
CA GLY A 99 17.11 0.48 -0.31
C GLY A 99 16.56 0.98 -1.66
N LYS A 100 15.49 1.77 -1.66
CA LYS A 100 14.91 2.37 -2.87
C LYS A 100 15.83 3.44 -3.42
N ILE A 101 15.87 3.65 -4.74
CA ILE A 101 16.59 4.77 -5.33
C ILE A 101 16.03 6.11 -4.83
N LEU A 102 16.85 7.14 -4.83
CA LEU A 102 16.49 8.42 -4.22
C LEU A 102 15.22 9.04 -4.83
N SER A 103 15.04 8.93 -6.13
CA SER A 103 13.84 9.42 -6.82
C SER A 103 12.56 8.71 -6.34
N GLU A 104 12.63 7.42 -6.06
CA GLU A 104 11.51 6.65 -5.50
C GLU A 104 11.24 7.02 -4.03
N GLY A 105 12.30 7.24 -3.23
CA GLY A 105 12.14 7.73 -1.86
C GLY A 105 11.49 9.11 -1.78
N LEU A 106 11.86 10.02 -2.67
CA LEU A 106 11.24 11.34 -2.81
C LEU A 106 9.80 11.26 -3.35
N GLY A 107 9.56 10.35 -4.31
CA GLY A 107 8.24 10.08 -4.86
C GLY A 107 7.27 9.56 -3.81
N GLU A 108 7.73 8.69 -2.91
CA GLU A 108 6.91 8.17 -1.82
C GLU A 108 6.47 9.27 -0.84
N VAL A 109 7.35 10.22 -0.51
CA VAL A 109 6.96 11.37 0.30
C VAL A 109 6.03 12.31 -0.48
N GLN A 110 6.15 12.38 -1.82
CA GLN A 110 5.19 13.11 -2.63
C GLN A 110 3.78 12.49 -2.54
N GLU A 111 3.66 11.18 -2.60
CA GLU A 111 2.38 10.51 -2.40
C GLU A 111 1.73 10.80 -1.04
N MET A 112 2.54 10.94 0.02
CA MET A 112 2.05 11.38 1.34
C MET A 112 1.45 12.80 1.28
N ILE A 113 2.08 13.69 0.53
CA ILE A 113 1.62 15.07 0.35
C ILE A 113 0.31 15.08 -0.45
N ASP A 114 0.28 14.33 -1.54
CA ASP A 114 -0.86 14.31 -2.46
C ASP A 114 -2.12 13.73 -1.80
N ILE A 115 -1.98 12.68 -0.97
CA ILE A 115 -3.13 12.16 -0.20
C ILE A 115 -3.58 13.14 0.89
N CYS A 116 -2.69 13.93 1.49
CA CYS A 116 -3.11 15.00 2.40
C CYS A 116 -3.95 16.05 1.67
N ASP A 117 -3.53 16.49 0.48
CA ASP A 117 -4.27 17.44 -0.32
C ASP A 117 -5.65 16.89 -0.72
N TYR A 118 -5.71 15.63 -1.14
CA TYR A 118 -6.96 14.93 -1.43
C TYR A 118 -7.89 14.89 -0.21
N ALA A 119 -7.38 14.48 0.96
CA ALA A 119 -8.16 14.36 2.18
C ALA A 119 -8.68 15.72 2.69
N VAL A 120 -7.94 16.81 2.47
CA VAL A 120 -8.40 18.18 2.77
C VAL A 120 -9.67 18.50 1.98
N GLY A 121 -9.69 18.23 0.68
CA GLY A 121 -10.89 18.37 -0.15
C GLY A 121 -12.04 17.48 0.34
N LEU A 122 -11.73 16.24 0.64
CA LEU A 122 -12.68 15.25 1.13
C LEU A 122 -13.32 15.64 2.47
N SER A 123 -12.63 16.39 3.34
CA SER A 123 -13.17 16.84 4.62
C SER A 123 -14.47 17.66 4.51
N ARG A 124 -14.79 18.16 3.30
CA ARG A 124 -16.04 18.87 2.97
C ARG A 124 -16.99 18.05 2.09
N GLN A 125 -16.67 16.81 1.81
CA GLN A 125 -17.39 15.93 0.86
C GLN A 125 -17.78 14.57 1.47
N LEU A 126 -17.91 14.49 2.79
CA LEU A 126 -18.36 13.29 3.49
C LEU A 126 -19.90 13.21 3.44
N PHE A 127 -20.46 13.17 2.21
CA PHE A 127 -21.89 13.26 1.97
C PHE A 127 -22.64 11.99 2.34
N GLY A 128 -23.83 12.17 2.95
CA GLY A 128 -24.88 11.18 2.99
C GLY A 128 -25.93 11.41 1.92
N LEU A 129 -26.94 10.57 1.89
CA LEU A 129 -28.06 10.64 0.95
C LEU A 129 -29.32 11.13 1.65
N THR A 130 -30.14 11.92 0.96
CA THR A 130 -31.55 12.10 1.29
C THR A 130 -32.35 11.19 0.37
N ILE A 131 -33.16 10.31 0.98
CA ILE A 131 -33.83 9.19 0.30
C ILE A 131 -35.34 9.39 0.40
N ALA A 132 -36.07 9.07 -0.67
CA ALA A 132 -37.53 9.08 -0.65
C ALA A 132 -38.06 8.08 0.40
N THR A 133 -39.08 8.49 1.14
CA THR A 133 -39.74 7.64 2.14
C THR A 133 -41.09 7.14 1.63
N GLU A 134 -41.51 5.95 2.04
CA GLU A 134 -42.82 5.37 1.76
C GLU A 134 -43.92 5.96 2.65
N ARG A 135 -43.57 6.70 3.68
CA ARG A 135 -44.51 7.22 4.69
C ARG A 135 -44.72 8.74 4.52
N PRO A 136 -45.99 9.23 4.58
CA PRO A 136 -46.24 10.64 4.59
C PRO A 136 -45.65 11.29 5.85
N ASN A 137 -45.21 12.56 5.71
CA ASN A 137 -44.62 13.34 6.82
C ASN A 137 -43.38 12.69 7.48
N HIS A 138 -42.60 11.94 6.68
CA HIS A 138 -41.33 11.36 7.11
C HIS A 138 -40.22 11.86 6.23
N ARG A 139 -39.01 11.93 6.78
CA ARG A 139 -37.77 12.18 6.07
C ARG A 139 -36.76 11.09 6.36
N MET A 140 -36.22 10.45 5.33
CA MET A 140 -35.20 9.43 5.46
C MET A 140 -33.87 9.93 4.89
N MET A 141 -32.78 9.64 5.58
CA MET A 141 -31.44 10.00 5.13
C MET A 141 -30.42 8.93 5.58
N GLU A 142 -29.31 8.88 4.88
CA GLU A 142 -28.10 8.18 5.32
C GLU A 142 -27.07 9.18 5.78
N THR A 143 -26.41 8.91 6.89
CA THR A 143 -25.32 9.69 7.46
C THR A 143 -24.11 8.83 7.73
N TRP A 144 -22.92 9.43 7.68
CA TRP A 144 -21.67 8.74 7.93
C TRP A 144 -21.07 9.20 9.26
N HIS A 145 -20.61 8.25 10.05
CA HIS A 145 -20.02 8.49 11.37
C HIS A 145 -18.65 7.82 11.48
N PRO A 146 -17.70 8.40 12.22
CA PRO A 146 -16.43 7.76 12.51
C PRO A 146 -16.58 6.36 13.11
N LEU A 147 -15.62 5.47 12.82
CA LEU A 147 -15.62 4.09 13.28
C LEU A 147 -15.00 3.93 14.66
N GLY A 148 -13.83 4.49 14.89
CA GLY A 148 -13.05 4.26 16.10
C GLY A 148 -11.54 4.35 15.88
N VAL A 149 -10.80 3.48 16.52
CA VAL A 149 -9.36 3.31 16.28
C VAL A 149 -9.15 2.60 14.95
N CYS A 150 -8.40 3.20 14.06
CA CYS A 150 -7.92 2.58 12.83
C CYS A 150 -6.52 2.00 13.07
N GLY A 151 -6.41 0.68 13.07
CA GLY A 151 -5.12 -0.01 13.10
C GLY A 151 -4.52 -0.05 11.70
N VAL A 152 -3.27 0.39 11.53
CA VAL A 152 -2.55 0.35 10.26
C VAL A 152 -1.33 -0.54 10.40
N ILE A 153 -1.23 -1.59 9.59
CA ILE A 153 -0.05 -2.44 9.48
C ILE A 153 0.54 -2.22 8.09
N SER A 154 1.76 -1.69 8.01
CA SER A 154 2.40 -1.37 6.74
C SER A 154 3.63 -2.22 6.47
N ALA A 155 3.93 -2.44 5.17
CA ALA A 155 5.06 -3.21 4.69
C ALA A 155 6.31 -2.31 4.49
N PHE A 156 7.46 -2.95 4.32
CA PHE A 156 8.75 -2.27 4.21
C PHE A 156 8.96 -1.51 2.90
N ASN A 157 8.28 -1.91 1.83
CA ASN A 157 8.53 -1.42 0.47
C ASN A 157 7.95 -0.04 0.18
N PHE A 158 6.90 0.35 0.93
CA PHE A 158 6.34 1.70 0.98
C PHE A 158 6.18 2.12 2.44
N PRO A 159 7.29 2.37 3.15
CA PRO A 159 7.30 2.49 4.60
C PRO A 159 6.53 3.70 5.13
N VAL A 160 6.27 4.71 4.30
CA VAL A 160 5.58 5.95 4.74
C VAL A 160 4.32 6.27 3.93
N ALA A 161 4.28 6.00 2.63
CA ALA A 161 3.14 6.33 1.78
C ALA A 161 1.87 5.58 2.21
N VAL A 162 1.96 4.26 2.40
CA VAL A 162 0.82 3.41 2.79
C VAL A 162 0.20 3.87 4.11
N TRP A 163 1.03 4.22 5.10
CA TRP A 163 0.51 4.81 6.33
C TRP A 163 -0.26 6.10 6.07
N SER A 164 0.28 6.99 5.25
CA SER A 164 -0.35 8.28 4.99
C SER A 164 -1.67 8.16 4.25
N TRP A 165 -1.80 7.20 3.32
CA TRP A 165 -3.06 6.92 2.63
C TRP A 165 -4.17 6.57 3.62
N ASN A 166 -3.86 5.70 4.58
CA ASN A 166 -4.77 5.34 5.66
C ASN A 166 -5.00 6.49 6.64
N ALA A 167 -3.93 7.11 7.13
CA ALA A 167 -4.00 8.09 8.21
C ALA A 167 -4.74 9.37 7.77
N ALA A 168 -4.49 9.88 6.55
CA ALA A 168 -5.14 11.08 6.06
C ALA A 168 -6.66 10.89 5.98
N LEU A 169 -7.11 9.75 5.42
CA LEU A 169 -8.54 9.43 5.34
C LEU A 169 -9.14 9.16 6.73
N ALA A 170 -8.50 8.35 7.57
CA ALA A 170 -8.97 8.05 8.91
C ALA A 170 -9.15 9.32 9.75
N LEU A 171 -8.18 10.24 9.69
CA LEU A 171 -8.22 11.50 10.46
C LEU A 171 -9.35 12.43 10.01
N VAL A 172 -9.53 12.65 8.70
CA VAL A 172 -10.64 13.50 8.22
C VAL A 172 -12.00 12.87 8.47
N CYS A 173 -12.08 11.53 8.46
CA CYS A 173 -13.26 10.77 8.85
C CYS A 173 -13.55 10.81 10.36
N GLY A 174 -12.60 11.26 11.18
CA GLY A 174 -12.78 11.44 12.62
C GLY A 174 -12.31 10.28 13.49
N ASN A 175 -11.46 9.40 12.95
CA ASN A 175 -10.86 8.27 13.65
C ASN A 175 -9.49 8.65 14.26
N SER A 176 -9.05 7.88 15.26
CA SER A 176 -7.65 7.83 15.67
C SER A 176 -6.89 6.74 14.91
N VAL A 177 -5.56 6.82 14.87
CA VAL A 177 -4.71 5.90 14.11
C VAL A 177 -3.63 5.33 15.02
N VAL A 178 -3.54 3.99 15.04
CA VAL A 178 -2.43 3.25 15.66
C VAL A 178 -1.68 2.50 14.56
N TRP A 179 -0.42 2.85 14.37
CA TRP A 179 0.42 2.32 13.30
C TRP A 179 1.42 1.29 13.80
N LYS A 180 1.43 0.11 13.20
CA LYS A 180 2.49 -0.88 13.33
C LYS A 180 3.28 -0.93 12.01
N PRO A 181 4.41 -0.24 11.87
CA PRO A 181 5.24 -0.31 10.68
C PRO A 181 5.94 -1.67 10.56
N SER A 182 6.51 -1.94 9.39
CA SER A 182 7.42 -3.08 9.24
C SER A 182 8.60 -2.95 10.19
N GLU A 183 9.03 -4.07 10.78
CA GLU A 183 10.23 -4.15 11.61
C GLU A 183 11.52 -3.85 10.84
N LYS A 184 11.46 -3.86 9.51
CA LYS A 184 12.59 -3.52 8.63
C LYS A 184 12.74 -2.02 8.39
N THR A 185 11.68 -1.23 8.62
CA THR A 185 11.65 0.21 8.34
C THR A 185 11.02 1.03 9.47
N PRO A 186 11.47 0.88 10.73
CA PRO A 186 10.90 1.61 11.86
C PRO A 186 11.35 3.07 11.94
N LEU A 187 12.51 3.45 11.39
CA LEU A 187 13.05 4.81 11.51
C LEU A 187 12.26 5.81 10.69
N THR A 188 11.83 5.43 9.49
CA THR A 188 10.94 6.25 8.66
C THR A 188 9.60 6.48 9.33
N ALA A 189 9.09 5.49 10.07
CA ALA A 189 7.85 5.65 10.85
C ALA A 189 8.03 6.63 12.01
N LEU A 190 9.10 6.52 12.78
CA LEU A 190 9.43 7.47 13.85
C LEU A 190 9.59 8.90 13.33
N ALA A 191 10.29 9.04 12.21
CA ALA A 191 10.46 10.34 11.55
C ALA A 191 9.13 10.95 11.08
N THR A 192 8.25 10.12 10.52
CA THR A 192 6.91 10.55 10.08
C THR A 192 6.08 11.04 11.25
N LEU A 193 6.09 10.34 12.41
CA LEU A 193 5.38 10.81 13.59
C LEU A 193 5.98 12.10 14.17
N ALA A 194 7.29 12.26 14.16
CA ALA A 194 7.92 13.50 14.61
C ALA A 194 7.52 14.70 13.71
N ILE A 195 7.34 14.46 12.40
CA ILE A 195 6.80 15.47 11.47
C ILE A 195 5.32 15.77 11.81
N ALA A 196 4.52 14.73 12.08
CA ALA A 196 3.11 14.89 12.47
C ALA A 196 2.96 15.65 13.80
N GLU A 197 3.86 15.47 14.76
CA GLU A 197 3.89 16.26 16.01
C GLU A 197 4.15 17.75 15.76
N ARG A 198 4.96 18.11 14.77
CA ARG A 198 5.12 19.52 14.36
C ARG A 198 3.84 20.10 13.80
N ALA A 199 3.16 19.35 12.94
CA ALA A 199 1.84 19.75 12.45
C ALA A 199 0.82 19.91 13.58
N ALA A 200 0.84 19.00 14.56
CA ALA A 200 -0.02 19.08 15.74
C ALA A 200 0.23 20.34 16.58
N LYS A 201 1.48 20.72 16.78
CA LYS A 201 1.84 21.98 17.47
C LYS A 201 1.31 23.21 16.70
N ARG A 202 1.45 23.22 15.39
CA ARG A 202 0.92 24.30 14.52
C ARG A 202 -0.61 24.35 14.53
N PHE A 203 -1.26 23.23 14.67
CA PHE A 203 -2.71 23.12 14.76
C PHE A 203 -3.29 23.67 16.08
N GLY A 204 -2.44 23.81 17.11
CA GLY A 204 -2.83 24.21 18.46
C GLY A 204 -3.05 23.04 19.42
N GLY A 205 -2.61 21.85 19.03
CA GLY A 205 -2.74 20.62 19.79
C GLY A 205 -3.78 19.65 19.22
N ILE A 206 -3.55 18.38 19.41
CA ILE A 206 -4.47 17.27 19.09
C ILE A 206 -4.64 16.40 20.33
N PRO A 207 -5.72 15.62 20.46
CA PRO A 207 -5.89 14.66 21.56
C PRO A 207 -4.68 13.72 21.67
N LYS A 208 -4.20 13.50 22.89
CA LYS A 208 -3.07 12.61 23.13
C LYS A 208 -3.43 11.18 22.71
N GLY A 209 -2.64 10.57 21.82
CA GLY A 209 -2.91 9.24 21.28
C GLY A 209 -3.71 9.25 19.98
N LEU A 210 -4.04 10.42 19.40
CA LEU A 210 -4.72 10.50 18.10
C LEU A 210 -3.92 9.82 17.00
N LEU A 211 -2.60 10.02 17.01
CA LEU A 211 -1.62 9.32 16.18
C LEU A 211 -0.63 8.62 17.08
N SER A 212 -0.46 7.32 16.92
CA SER A 212 0.43 6.50 17.73
C SER A 212 1.14 5.45 16.88
N VAL A 213 2.30 4.98 17.35
CA VAL A 213 3.08 3.93 16.71
C VAL A 213 3.41 2.81 17.69
N LEU A 214 3.37 1.58 17.20
CA LEU A 214 3.78 0.37 17.92
C LEU A 214 5.00 -0.22 17.23
N MET A 215 6.15 -0.20 17.90
CA MET A 215 7.39 -0.77 17.39
C MET A 215 7.55 -2.22 17.82
N GLY A 216 7.79 -3.11 16.86
CA GLY A 216 7.98 -4.52 17.15
C GLY A 216 7.68 -5.42 15.95
N THR A 217 7.74 -6.72 16.19
CA THR A 217 7.55 -7.76 15.20
C THR A 217 6.06 -8.14 15.06
N HIS A 218 5.80 -9.30 14.45
CA HIS A 218 4.43 -9.83 14.24
C HIS A 218 3.62 -9.97 15.54
N SER A 219 4.26 -10.21 16.69
CA SER A 219 3.57 -10.35 17.98
C SER A 219 2.87 -9.06 18.42
N ILE A 220 3.47 -7.91 18.14
CA ILE A 220 2.87 -6.59 18.39
C ILE A 220 1.77 -6.29 17.36
N GLY A 221 1.96 -6.72 16.11
CA GLY A 221 0.89 -6.65 15.09
C GLY A 221 -0.35 -7.48 15.49
N ALA A 222 -0.14 -8.66 16.07
CA ALA A 222 -1.23 -9.49 16.57
C ALA A 222 -2.05 -8.80 17.68
N LYS A 223 -1.39 -8.06 18.60
CA LYS A 223 -2.06 -7.23 19.60
C LYS A 223 -3.03 -6.22 18.99
N LEU A 224 -2.59 -5.54 17.91
CA LEU A 224 -3.44 -4.59 17.21
C LEU A 224 -4.63 -5.26 16.53
N VAL A 225 -4.43 -6.45 15.93
CA VAL A 225 -5.47 -7.21 15.25
C VAL A 225 -6.49 -7.80 16.21
N GLU A 226 -6.07 -8.24 17.40
CA GLU A 226 -6.90 -8.94 18.37
C GLU A 226 -7.66 -8.00 19.33
N ASN A 227 -7.26 -6.74 19.46
CA ASN A 227 -7.83 -5.80 20.40
C ASN A 227 -9.23 -5.33 19.98
N GLU A 228 -10.22 -5.47 20.85
CA GLU A 228 -11.63 -5.13 20.61
C GLU A 228 -11.87 -3.63 20.36
N ASN A 229 -11.01 -2.75 20.87
CA ASN A 229 -11.09 -1.31 20.64
C ASN A 229 -10.62 -0.87 19.23
N VAL A 230 -10.20 -1.82 18.38
CA VAL A 230 -9.75 -1.55 17.00
C VAL A 230 -10.77 -2.09 15.99
N PRO A 231 -11.85 -1.35 15.69
CA PRO A 231 -12.92 -1.81 14.81
C PRO A 231 -12.53 -1.92 13.33
N LEU A 232 -11.42 -1.34 12.94
CA LEU A 232 -10.88 -1.39 11.56
C LEU A 232 -9.37 -1.65 11.61
N VAL A 233 -8.92 -2.62 10.84
CA VAL A 233 -7.50 -2.83 10.55
C VAL A 233 -7.28 -2.77 9.04
N SER A 234 -6.41 -1.85 8.61
CA SER A 234 -5.83 -1.86 7.26
C SER A 234 -4.46 -2.51 7.33
N ALA A 235 -4.28 -3.62 6.63
CA ALA A 235 -3.05 -4.40 6.66
C ALA A 235 -2.50 -4.61 5.26
N THR A 236 -1.30 -4.07 5.04
CA THR A 236 -0.54 -4.20 3.78
C THR A 236 0.66 -5.10 4.02
N GLY A 237 0.78 -6.17 3.23
CA GLY A 237 1.86 -7.14 3.38
C GLY A 237 1.70 -8.38 2.53
N SER A 238 2.26 -9.52 2.98
CA SER A 238 2.17 -10.76 2.24
C SER A 238 0.79 -11.43 2.33
N THR A 239 0.43 -12.20 1.31
CA THR A 239 -0.78 -13.06 1.33
C THR A 239 -0.78 -14.00 2.55
N ALA A 240 0.40 -14.49 2.96
CA ALA A 240 0.54 -15.31 4.17
C ALA A 240 0.15 -14.56 5.45
N MET A 241 0.50 -13.28 5.56
CA MET A 241 0.05 -12.41 6.66
C MET A 241 -1.48 -12.22 6.61
N GLY A 242 -2.03 -11.94 5.43
CA GLY A 242 -3.47 -11.75 5.25
C GLY A 242 -4.29 -12.97 5.70
N ARG A 243 -3.82 -14.18 5.39
CA ARG A 243 -4.44 -15.43 5.84
C ARG A 243 -4.44 -15.62 7.36
N GLN A 244 -3.55 -14.93 8.08
CA GLN A 244 -3.54 -14.92 9.55
C GLN A 244 -4.40 -13.80 10.15
N VAL A 245 -4.42 -12.63 9.50
CA VAL A 245 -5.13 -11.44 9.99
C VAL A 245 -6.65 -11.53 9.73
N ALA A 246 -7.06 -11.90 8.52
CA ALA A 246 -8.46 -11.89 8.11
C ALA A 246 -9.37 -12.74 9.01
N PRO A 247 -9.06 -14.00 9.36
CA PRO A 247 -9.92 -14.82 10.20
C PRO A 247 -10.06 -14.23 11.62
N LYS A 248 -9.00 -13.63 12.17
CA LYS A 248 -9.03 -13.02 13.51
C LYS A 248 -9.95 -11.80 13.55
N LEU A 249 -9.90 -10.95 12.51
CA LEU A 249 -10.81 -9.81 12.39
C LEU A 249 -12.26 -10.26 12.20
N ALA A 250 -12.50 -11.24 11.34
CA ALA A 250 -13.83 -11.79 11.11
C ALA A 250 -14.44 -12.40 12.37
N ALA A 251 -13.66 -13.11 13.18
CA ALA A 251 -14.12 -13.72 14.43
C ALA A 251 -14.66 -12.72 15.46
N ARG A 252 -14.24 -11.46 15.40
CA ARG A 252 -14.71 -10.36 16.27
C ARG A 252 -15.51 -9.29 15.55
N PHE A 253 -15.94 -9.55 14.31
CA PHE A 253 -16.73 -8.65 13.47
C PHE A 253 -16.05 -7.29 13.19
N ALA A 254 -14.73 -7.22 13.27
CA ALA A 254 -13.98 -6.04 12.89
C ALA A 254 -13.87 -5.95 11.36
N ARG A 255 -13.74 -4.73 10.85
CA ARG A 255 -13.53 -4.51 9.42
C ARG A 255 -12.07 -4.69 9.04
N ALA A 256 -11.85 -5.17 7.83
CA ALA A 256 -10.53 -5.34 7.24
C ALA A 256 -10.44 -4.56 5.92
N ILE A 257 -9.32 -3.89 5.72
CA ILE A 257 -8.80 -3.49 4.41
C ILE A 257 -7.52 -4.27 4.25
N LEU A 258 -7.45 -5.13 3.24
CA LEU A 258 -6.31 -6.01 3.03
C LEU A 258 -5.70 -5.73 1.67
N GLU A 259 -4.45 -5.27 1.68
CA GLU A 259 -3.63 -5.02 0.51
C GLU A 259 -2.42 -5.94 0.53
N LEU A 260 -2.56 -7.08 -0.13
CA LEU A 260 -1.61 -8.18 -0.06
C LEU A 260 -0.76 -8.28 -1.34
N GLY A 261 -0.23 -9.47 -1.60
CA GLY A 261 0.59 -9.71 -2.78
C GLY A 261 -0.15 -9.51 -4.10
N GLY A 262 0.62 -9.23 -5.15
CA GLY A 262 0.16 -9.11 -6.53
C GLY A 262 0.97 -9.98 -7.47
N ASN A 263 0.32 -10.53 -8.49
CA ASN A 263 1.00 -11.27 -9.57
C ASN A 263 0.59 -10.69 -10.93
N ASN A 264 0.92 -9.41 -11.10
CA ASN A 264 0.37 -8.53 -12.12
C ASN A 264 0.86 -8.90 -13.52
N ALA A 265 -0.03 -8.81 -14.52
CA ALA A 265 0.31 -9.05 -15.91
C ALA A 265 0.16 -7.80 -16.77
N ALA A 266 0.96 -7.77 -17.84
CA ALA A 266 0.74 -6.88 -18.98
C ALA A 266 0.60 -7.71 -20.26
N ILE A 267 -0.39 -7.40 -21.06
CA ILE A 267 -0.66 -8.01 -22.36
C ILE A 267 -0.16 -7.06 -23.44
N ILE A 268 0.62 -7.55 -24.42
CA ILE A 268 1.06 -6.80 -25.59
C ILE A 268 0.29 -7.32 -26.82
N ALA A 269 -0.66 -6.54 -27.27
CA ALA A 269 -1.49 -6.87 -28.45
C ALA A 269 -0.74 -6.61 -29.78
N PRO A 270 -1.18 -7.21 -30.90
CA PRO A 270 -0.55 -6.99 -32.22
C PRO A 270 -0.50 -5.53 -32.64
N SER A 271 -1.48 -4.73 -32.23
CA SER A 271 -1.60 -3.30 -32.56
C SER A 271 -0.83 -2.38 -31.60
N ALA A 272 -0.18 -2.92 -30.55
CA ALA A 272 0.46 -2.11 -29.52
C ALA A 272 1.54 -1.17 -30.05
N ASP A 273 1.61 0.05 -29.50
CA ASP A 273 2.81 0.88 -29.62
C ASP A 273 3.93 0.23 -28.79
N THR A 274 4.80 -0.51 -29.51
CA THR A 274 5.86 -1.30 -28.87
C THR A 274 6.92 -0.43 -28.18
N ALA A 275 7.15 0.81 -28.63
CA ALA A 275 8.12 1.70 -28.00
C ALA A 275 7.60 2.24 -26.67
N LEU A 276 6.31 2.59 -26.59
CA LEU A 276 5.64 2.97 -25.37
C LEU A 276 5.57 1.77 -24.41
N ALA A 277 5.13 0.61 -24.89
CA ALA A 277 5.00 -0.61 -24.11
C ALA A 277 6.34 -1.04 -23.50
N LEU A 278 7.45 -0.96 -24.26
CA LEU A 278 8.78 -1.33 -23.79
C LEU A 278 9.20 -0.51 -22.56
N ARG A 279 8.97 0.80 -22.58
CA ARG A 279 9.30 1.70 -21.46
C ARG A 279 8.47 1.38 -20.24
N ALA A 280 7.16 1.21 -20.42
CA ALA A 280 6.23 0.90 -19.32
C ALA A 280 6.51 -0.46 -18.70
N VAL A 281 6.77 -1.49 -19.50
CA VAL A 281 7.14 -2.85 -19.08
C VAL A 281 8.44 -2.84 -18.28
N ALA A 282 9.49 -2.19 -18.79
CA ALA A 282 10.77 -2.12 -18.11
C ALA A 282 10.65 -1.43 -16.74
N PHE A 283 9.99 -0.28 -16.68
CA PHE A 283 9.76 0.41 -15.43
C PHE A 283 8.92 -0.43 -14.43
N ALA A 284 7.83 -1.02 -14.90
CA ALA A 284 6.92 -1.77 -14.03
C ALA A 284 7.54 -3.07 -13.50
N ALA A 285 8.45 -3.70 -14.25
CA ALA A 285 9.10 -4.95 -13.85
C ALA A 285 10.33 -4.75 -12.95
N ILE A 286 11.06 -3.63 -13.13
CA ILE A 286 12.38 -3.43 -12.51
C ILE A 286 12.32 -2.45 -11.34
N GLY A 287 11.38 -1.50 -11.34
CA GLY A 287 11.24 -0.48 -10.31
C GLY A 287 11.24 -1.06 -8.90
N THR A 288 11.89 -0.40 -7.97
CA THR A 288 12.08 -0.84 -6.57
C THR A 288 12.66 -2.27 -6.47
N ALA A 289 13.52 -2.67 -7.42
CA ALA A 289 14.05 -4.03 -7.52
C ALA A 289 12.93 -5.10 -7.54
N GLY A 290 11.81 -4.83 -8.21
CA GLY A 290 10.66 -5.76 -8.25
C GLY A 290 9.89 -5.91 -6.94
N GLN A 291 10.11 -5.01 -5.96
CA GLN A 291 9.53 -5.10 -4.62
C GLN A 291 8.31 -4.18 -4.44
N ARG A 292 7.41 -4.14 -5.42
CA ARG A 292 6.09 -3.52 -5.31
C ARG A 292 4.99 -4.58 -5.42
N CYS A 293 3.91 -4.40 -4.71
CA CYS A 293 2.71 -5.22 -4.89
C CYS A 293 2.18 -5.13 -6.34
N THR A 294 2.35 -3.98 -6.99
CA THR A 294 1.97 -3.72 -8.39
C THR A 294 3.09 -4.02 -9.40
N THR A 295 4.23 -4.59 -9.00
CA THR A 295 5.30 -4.98 -9.95
C THR A 295 4.74 -5.87 -11.05
N LEU A 296 5.12 -5.56 -12.30
CA LEU A 296 4.83 -6.42 -13.42
C LEU A 296 5.64 -7.72 -13.31
N ARG A 297 4.95 -8.84 -13.12
CA ARG A 297 5.58 -10.16 -12.96
C ARG A 297 5.36 -11.09 -14.14
N ARG A 298 4.30 -10.86 -14.91
CA ARG A 298 3.94 -11.68 -16.07
C ARG A 298 3.73 -10.80 -17.29
N LEU A 299 4.48 -11.04 -18.35
CA LEU A 299 4.34 -10.38 -19.64
C LEU A 299 3.79 -11.38 -20.65
N ILE A 300 2.63 -11.09 -21.20
CA ILE A 300 1.88 -11.95 -22.12
C ILE A 300 1.92 -11.28 -23.50
N VAL A 301 2.74 -11.79 -24.41
CA VAL A 301 3.06 -11.13 -25.68
C VAL A 301 2.44 -11.90 -26.84
N HIS A 302 1.72 -11.19 -27.72
CA HIS A 302 1.18 -11.82 -28.95
C HIS A 302 2.33 -12.42 -29.79
N GLU A 303 2.10 -13.58 -30.37
CA GLU A 303 3.14 -14.35 -31.07
C GLU A 303 3.84 -13.54 -32.17
N SER A 304 3.10 -12.68 -32.89
CA SER A 304 3.68 -11.84 -33.97
C SER A 304 4.69 -10.79 -33.49
N LEU A 305 4.59 -10.37 -32.22
CA LEU A 305 5.49 -9.37 -31.61
C LEU A 305 6.51 -9.99 -30.66
N TYR A 306 6.40 -11.29 -30.35
CA TYR A 306 7.18 -11.91 -29.29
C TYR A 306 8.69 -11.73 -29.46
N GLU A 307 9.26 -12.21 -30.57
CA GLU A 307 10.71 -12.14 -30.76
C GLU A 307 11.24 -10.70 -30.93
N PRO A 308 10.62 -9.82 -31.75
CA PRO A 308 11.12 -8.44 -31.87
C PRO A 308 10.99 -7.67 -30.55
N PHE A 309 9.92 -7.85 -29.76
CA PHE A 309 9.74 -7.18 -28.49
C PHE A 309 10.76 -7.68 -27.45
N LEU A 310 10.92 -8.99 -27.31
CA LEU A 310 11.88 -9.56 -26.36
C LEU A 310 13.32 -9.19 -26.71
N THR A 311 13.67 -9.12 -27.98
CA THR A 311 15.00 -8.69 -28.40
C THR A 311 15.32 -7.27 -27.90
N GLN A 312 14.36 -6.36 -27.95
CA GLN A 312 14.55 -5.01 -27.40
C GLN A 312 14.55 -5.03 -25.86
N LEU A 313 13.66 -5.80 -25.25
CA LEU A 313 13.58 -5.88 -23.80
C LEU A 313 14.86 -6.46 -23.18
N ARG A 314 15.49 -7.47 -23.80
CA ARG A 314 16.79 -8.01 -23.38
C ARG A 314 17.88 -6.93 -23.40
N LYS A 315 17.89 -6.03 -24.41
CA LYS A 315 18.84 -4.92 -24.46
C LYS A 315 18.63 -3.93 -23.31
N VAL A 316 17.36 -3.63 -22.98
CA VAL A 316 17.04 -2.77 -21.83
C VAL A 316 17.54 -3.40 -20.54
N TYR A 317 17.28 -4.69 -20.31
CA TYR A 317 17.73 -5.40 -19.11
C TYR A 317 19.25 -5.43 -18.97
N GLN A 318 19.99 -5.53 -20.09
CA GLN A 318 21.46 -5.47 -20.09
C GLN A 318 22.01 -4.08 -19.77
N SER A 319 21.26 -3.01 -20.06
CA SER A 319 21.68 -1.63 -19.82
C SER A 319 21.36 -1.11 -18.41
N VAL A 320 20.60 -1.87 -17.62
CA VAL A 320 20.17 -1.45 -16.27
C VAL A 320 21.36 -1.37 -15.32
N ARG A 321 21.58 -0.20 -14.75
CA ARG A 321 22.62 0.00 -13.76
C ARG A 321 22.13 -0.37 -12.37
N ILE A 322 22.80 -1.34 -11.77
CA ILE A 322 22.52 -1.87 -10.42
C ILE A 322 23.62 -1.38 -9.49
N GLY A 323 23.27 -0.90 -8.31
CA GLY A 323 24.27 -0.43 -7.35
C GLY A 323 23.72 0.40 -6.21
N ASP A 324 24.53 1.32 -5.72
CA ASP A 324 24.16 2.19 -4.61
C ASP A 324 22.96 3.09 -4.98
N PRO A 325 21.81 2.92 -4.34
CA PRO A 325 20.59 3.66 -4.68
C PRO A 325 20.65 5.15 -4.36
N ARG A 326 21.73 5.61 -3.72
CA ARG A 326 21.97 7.04 -3.44
C ARG A 326 22.58 7.77 -4.62
N LEU A 327 23.11 7.03 -5.62
CA LEU A 327 23.67 7.59 -6.85
C LEU A 327 22.59 7.83 -7.89
N SER A 328 22.66 8.96 -8.59
CA SER A 328 21.60 9.42 -9.49
C SER A 328 21.46 8.60 -10.79
N ASP A 329 22.47 7.84 -11.15
CA ASP A 329 22.53 7.03 -12.35
C ASP A 329 22.25 5.53 -12.11
N VAL A 330 21.96 5.15 -10.86
CA VAL A 330 21.52 3.80 -10.48
C VAL A 330 20.01 3.71 -10.62
N LEU A 331 19.53 2.65 -11.27
CA LEU A 331 18.11 2.38 -11.48
C LEU A 331 17.59 1.25 -10.58
N VAL A 332 18.48 0.37 -10.11
CA VAL A 332 18.10 -0.77 -9.26
C VAL A 332 19.01 -0.81 -8.03
N GLY A 333 18.41 -0.60 -6.88
CA GLY A 333 19.04 -0.78 -5.57
C GLY A 333 19.01 -2.24 -5.11
N PRO A 334 19.38 -2.50 -3.84
CA PRO A 334 19.34 -3.84 -3.28
C PRO A 334 17.90 -4.34 -3.03
N LEU A 335 17.75 -5.66 -2.93
CA LEU A 335 16.64 -6.27 -2.23
C LEU A 335 16.72 -5.94 -0.74
N ILE A 336 15.60 -6.01 -0.04
CA ILE A 336 15.53 -5.62 1.37
C ILE A 336 16.49 -6.42 2.27
N ASP A 337 16.72 -7.70 1.96
CA ASP A 337 17.62 -8.58 2.69
C ASP A 337 18.06 -9.81 1.88
N ALA A 338 18.94 -10.64 2.49
CA ALA A 338 19.43 -11.86 1.89
C ALA A 338 18.33 -12.94 1.72
N GLN A 339 17.26 -12.90 2.52
CA GLN A 339 16.15 -13.84 2.39
C GLN A 339 15.39 -13.59 1.09
N ALA A 340 15.17 -12.32 0.72
CA ALA A 340 14.54 -11.95 -0.56
C ALA A 340 15.35 -12.47 -1.76
N LEU A 341 16.69 -12.37 -1.70
CA LEU A 341 17.56 -12.94 -2.72
C LEU A 341 17.45 -14.47 -2.79
N THR A 342 17.41 -15.14 -1.65
CA THR A 342 17.24 -16.60 -1.59
C THR A 342 15.90 -17.05 -2.20
N GLN A 343 14.82 -16.28 -2.00
CA GLN A 343 13.53 -16.57 -2.62
C GLN A 343 13.58 -16.36 -4.15
N MET A 344 14.28 -15.34 -4.61
CA MET A 344 14.53 -15.13 -6.03
C MET A 344 15.26 -16.32 -6.66
N ASP A 345 16.34 -16.78 -6.04
CA ASP A 345 17.13 -17.92 -6.53
C ASP A 345 16.29 -19.20 -6.60
N LYS A 346 15.44 -19.46 -5.60
CA LYS A 346 14.52 -20.61 -5.60
C LYS A 346 13.52 -20.53 -6.75
N ALA A 347 12.93 -19.36 -7.00
CA ALA A 347 11.97 -19.17 -8.08
C ALA A 347 12.64 -19.37 -9.46
N LEU A 348 13.85 -18.85 -9.65
CA LEU A 348 14.60 -19.04 -10.90
C LEU A 348 15.00 -20.51 -11.11
N ALA A 349 15.39 -21.22 -10.05
CA ALA A 349 15.68 -22.66 -10.14
C ALA A 349 14.44 -23.48 -10.50
N ALA A 350 13.28 -23.16 -9.90
CA ALA A 350 12.01 -23.81 -10.24
C ALA A 350 11.59 -23.55 -11.69
N ALA A 351 11.78 -22.32 -12.20
CA ALA A 351 11.50 -21.99 -13.60
C ALA A 351 12.39 -22.79 -14.56
N ARG A 352 13.70 -22.91 -14.28
CA ARG A 352 14.62 -23.74 -15.08
C ARG A 352 14.19 -25.21 -15.14
N ALA A 353 13.74 -25.76 -14.02
CA ALA A 353 13.26 -27.14 -13.95
C ALA A 353 12.00 -27.37 -14.83
N LEU A 354 11.24 -26.31 -15.13
CA LEU A 354 10.09 -26.33 -16.04
C LEU A 354 10.46 -26.02 -17.50
N GLY A 355 11.75 -25.93 -17.83
CA GLY A 355 12.23 -25.69 -19.18
C GLY A 355 12.29 -24.20 -19.58
N ALA A 356 12.26 -23.29 -18.64
CA ALA A 356 12.36 -21.86 -18.94
C ALA A 356 13.78 -21.46 -19.39
N THR A 357 13.84 -20.51 -20.33
CA THR A 357 15.07 -19.82 -20.70
C THR A 357 15.19 -18.53 -19.87
N ILE A 358 16.33 -18.34 -19.19
CA ILE A 358 16.54 -17.23 -18.28
C ILE A 358 17.67 -16.34 -18.78
N THR A 359 17.38 -15.04 -18.94
CA THR A 359 18.37 -13.98 -19.21
C THR A 359 18.49 -13.10 -17.96
N GLY A 360 19.72 -12.86 -17.50
CA GLY A 360 19.96 -12.13 -16.24
C GLY A 360 19.70 -13.00 -15.01
N GLY A 361 19.28 -12.36 -13.92
CA GLY A 361 19.11 -13.04 -12.63
C GLY A 361 20.42 -13.29 -11.89
N GLY A 362 20.29 -13.65 -10.63
CA GLY A 362 21.42 -13.96 -9.77
C GLY A 362 22.00 -12.75 -9.04
N ARG A 363 22.89 -13.06 -8.09
CA ARG A 363 23.53 -12.06 -7.23
C ARG A 363 24.51 -11.19 -8.02
N VAL A 364 24.48 -9.89 -7.74
CA VAL A 364 25.45 -8.91 -8.23
C VAL A 364 26.34 -8.45 -7.08
N THR A 365 27.66 -8.44 -7.30
CA THR A 365 28.62 -7.89 -6.34
C THR A 365 28.82 -6.40 -6.66
N CYS A 366 28.49 -5.54 -5.71
CA CYS A 366 28.76 -4.10 -5.80
C CYS A 366 29.93 -3.78 -4.87
N GLU A 367 30.98 -3.13 -5.42
CA GLU A 367 32.19 -2.84 -4.68
C GLU A 367 31.89 -1.98 -3.44
N GLY A 368 32.40 -2.39 -2.28
CA GLY A 368 32.21 -1.70 -0.99
C GLY A 368 30.82 -1.81 -0.38
N LEU A 369 29.88 -2.56 -1.00
CA LEU A 369 28.50 -2.73 -0.55
C LEU A 369 28.21 -4.22 -0.27
N ASN A 370 27.67 -4.49 0.92
CA ASN A 370 27.34 -5.87 1.36
C ASN A 370 25.84 -6.17 1.30
N GLY A 371 25.05 -5.36 0.60
CA GLY A 371 23.62 -5.59 0.41
C GLY A 371 23.29 -6.79 -0.49
N ALA A 372 22.02 -7.14 -0.54
CA ALA A 372 21.50 -8.21 -1.39
C ALA A 372 21.16 -7.67 -2.80
N TYR A 373 22.16 -7.44 -3.62
CA TYR A 373 21.98 -6.96 -4.99
C TYR A 373 21.71 -8.12 -5.96
N ALA A 374 20.72 -7.94 -6.83
CA ALA A 374 20.33 -8.93 -7.84
C ALA A 374 20.14 -8.30 -9.21
N ALA A 375 20.60 -8.98 -10.25
CA ALA A 375 20.29 -8.61 -11.63
C ALA A 375 18.81 -8.92 -11.92
N PRO A 376 18.06 -8.02 -12.56
CA PRO A 376 16.73 -8.35 -13.06
C PRO A 376 16.76 -9.57 -13.99
N ALA A 377 15.76 -10.44 -13.82
CA ALA A 377 15.64 -11.68 -14.59
C ALA A 377 14.48 -11.59 -15.58
N LEU A 378 14.76 -11.90 -16.84
CA LEU A 378 13.77 -12.14 -17.87
C LEU A 378 13.67 -13.66 -18.07
N VAL A 379 12.49 -14.24 -17.83
CA VAL A 379 12.25 -15.67 -17.76
C VAL A 379 11.22 -16.06 -18.81
N GLU A 380 11.68 -16.63 -19.92
CA GLU A 380 10.81 -17.10 -21.00
C GLU A 380 10.24 -18.47 -20.64
N MET A 381 8.95 -18.52 -20.34
CA MET A 381 8.25 -19.72 -19.91
C MET A 381 7.58 -20.42 -21.10
N PRO A 382 7.68 -21.77 -21.20
CA PRO A 382 6.93 -22.50 -22.22
C PRO A 382 5.42 -22.44 -21.99
N ARG A 383 4.98 -22.26 -20.76
CA ARG A 383 3.58 -22.07 -20.33
C ARG A 383 3.51 -21.39 -18.97
N GLN A 384 2.33 -20.89 -18.60
CA GLN A 384 2.10 -20.33 -17.27
C GLN A 384 1.98 -21.44 -16.24
N ASP A 385 3.07 -21.70 -15.49
CA ASP A 385 3.15 -22.79 -14.53
C ASP A 385 4.15 -22.49 -13.41
N GLY A 386 4.07 -23.23 -12.30
CA GLY A 386 5.01 -23.19 -11.20
C GLY A 386 5.19 -21.78 -10.61
N PRO A 387 6.43 -21.23 -10.60
CA PRO A 387 6.69 -19.93 -9.98
C PRO A 387 6.01 -18.75 -10.69
N ALA A 388 5.56 -18.90 -11.94
CA ALA A 388 4.79 -17.85 -12.63
C ALA A 388 3.37 -17.69 -12.08
N LEU A 389 2.85 -18.64 -11.31
CA LEU A 389 1.51 -18.61 -10.71
C LEU A 389 1.47 -17.88 -9.37
N THR A 390 2.62 -17.62 -8.75
CA THR A 390 2.73 -17.04 -7.41
C THR A 390 3.67 -15.84 -7.39
N GLU A 391 3.47 -14.93 -6.44
CA GLU A 391 4.34 -13.78 -6.28
C GLU A 391 5.72 -14.18 -5.76
N THR A 392 6.77 -13.75 -6.46
CA THR A 392 8.13 -13.66 -5.93
C THR A 392 8.50 -12.18 -5.84
N PHE A 393 8.73 -11.68 -4.63
CA PHE A 393 8.95 -10.25 -4.37
C PHE A 393 10.39 -9.83 -4.71
N ALA A 394 10.73 -9.96 -5.98
CA ALA A 394 12.06 -9.74 -6.57
C ALA A 394 11.91 -9.37 -8.06
N PRO A 395 12.97 -8.85 -8.72
CA PRO A 395 12.89 -8.40 -10.10
C PRO A 395 12.92 -9.56 -11.10
N ILE A 396 11.85 -10.35 -11.14
CA ILE A 396 11.63 -11.44 -12.09
C ILE A 396 10.44 -11.11 -12.97
N LEU A 397 10.62 -11.17 -14.29
CA LEU A 397 9.56 -11.04 -15.28
C LEU A 397 9.42 -12.34 -16.06
N TYR A 398 8.31 -13.05 -15.85
CA TYR A 398 7.94 -14.23 -16.62
C TYR A 398 7.29 -13.81 -17.93
N VAL A 399 7.73 -14.35 -19.05
CA VAL A 399 7.22 -13.98 -20.38
C VAL A 399 6.60 -15.21 -21.04
N MET A 400 5.40 -15.05 -21.57
CA MET A 400 4.63 -16.08 -22.25
C MET A 400 4.08 -15.57 -23.59
N ARG A 401 3.85 -16.49 -24.52
CA ARG A 401 3.19 -16.20 -25.79
C ARG A 401 1.69 -16.40 -25.68
N TYR A 402 0.94 -15.72 -26.53
CA TYR A 402 -0.50 -15.98 -26.76
C TYR A 402 -0.88 -15.76 -28.22
N HIS A 403 -2.02 -16.31 -28.65
CA HIS A 403 -2.54 -16.26 -30.01
C HIS A 403 -3.83 -15.47 -30.14
N SER A 404 -4.69 -15.48 -29.13
CA SER A 404 -5.95 -14.72 -29.12
C SER A 404 -6.12 -13.90 -27.85
N LEU A 405 -6.82 -12.77 -27.93
CA LEU A 405 -7.04 -11.91 -26.77
C LEU A 405 -7.75 -12.65 -25.61
N ASP A 406 -8.70 -13.55 -25.93
CA ASP A 406 -9.38 -14.33 -24.90
C ASP A 406 -8.42 -15.29 -24.18
N GLU A 407 -7.46 -15.90 -24.89
CA GLU A 407 -6.36 -16.65 -24.26
C GLU A 407 -5.51 -15.77 -23.34
N ALA A 408 -5.15 -14.56 -23.80
CA ALA A 408 -4.36 -13.62 -22.99
C ALA A 408 -5.10 -13.18 -21.73
N ILE A 409 -6.41 -12.92 -21.81
CA ILE A 409 -7.26 -12.58 -20.67
C ILE A 409 -7.36 -13.79 -19.71
N ALA A 410 -7.52 -15.01 -20.25
CA ALA A 410 -7.55 -16.22 -19.44
C ALA A 410 -6.23 -16.45 -18.70
N LEU A 411 -5.08 -16.23 -19.35
CA LEU A 411 -3.75 -16.27 -18.70
C LEU A 411 -3.62 -15.18 -17.63
N GLN A 412 -4.07 -13.95 -17.93
CA GLN A 412 -4.06 -12.84 -16.98
C GLN A 412 -4.86 -13.20 -15.72
N ASN A 413 -6.08 -13.68 -15.86
CA ASN A 413 -6.99 -13.99 -14.77
C ASN A 413 -6.65 -15.33 -14.05
N GLY A 414 -5.86 -16.20 -14.70
CA GLY A 414 -5.53 -17.55 -14.24
C GLY A 414 -4.54 -17.65 -13.06
N VAL A 415 -4.52 -16.66 -12.17
CA VAL A 415 -3.71 -16.64 -10.94
C VAL A 415 -4.53 -16.26 -9.72
N GLY A 416 -4.03 -16.59 -8.54
CA GLY A 416 -4.74 -16.30 -7.28
C GLY A 416 -4.86 -14.80 -6.95
N ALA A 417 -3.90 -13.97 -7.33
CA ALA A 417 -3.91 -12.53 -7.07
C ALA A 417 -4.69 -11.73 -8.13
N GLY A 418 -5.25 -10.59 -7.73
CA GLY A 418 -6.02 -9.70 -8.60
C GLY A 418 -5.82 -8.22 -8.26
N LEU A 419 -4.56 -7.76 -8.11
CA LEU A 419 -4.31 -6.36 -7.78
C LEU A 419 -4.35 -5.46 -9.01
N SER A 420 -3.45 -5.70 -9.97
CA SER A 420 -3.28 -4.79 -11.11
C SER A 420 -2.99 -5.56 -12.40
N SER A 421 -3.42 -4.99 -13.52
CA SER A 421 -3.24 -5.55 -14.85
C SER A 421 -3.13 -4.43 -15.89
N SER A 422 -2.64 -4.78 -17.09
CA SER A 422 -2.48 -3.81 -18.17
C SER A 422 -2.64 -4.50 -19.54
N LEU A 423 -3.19 -3.76 -20.50
CA LEU A 423 -3.20 -4.11 -21.91
C LEU A 423 -2.60 -2.96 -22.74
N PHE A 424 -1.65 -3.28 -23.59
CA PHE A 424 -1.11 -2.35 -24.60
C PHE A 424 -1.74 -2.68 -25.95
N THR A 425 -2.51 -1.74 -26.49
CA THR A 425 -3.23 -1.88 -27.75
C THR A 425 -3.57 -0.52 -28.34
N LEU A 426 -3.69 -0.43 -29.66
CA LEU A 426 -4.27 0.71 -30.36
C LEU A 426 -5.68 0.36 -30.92
N ASP A 427 -6.16 -0.84 -30.70
CA ASP A 427 -7.53 -1.25 -31.04
C ASP A 427 -8.49 -0.98 -29.88
N MET A 428 -9.47 -0.10 -30.13
CA MET A 428 -10.48 0.26 -29.14
C MET A 428 -11.32 -0.96 -28.70
N ARG A 429 -11.58 -1.92 -29.59
CA ARG A 429 -12.37 -3.10 -29.26
C ARG A 429 -11.64 -4.03 -28.31
N GLU A 430 -10.33 -4.18 -28.47
CA GLU A 430 -9.49 -4.93 -27.54
C GLU A 430 -9.45 -4.23 -26.17
N ALA A 431 -9.33 -2.90 -26.16
CA ALA A 431 -9.34 -2.12 -24.93
C ALA A 431 -10.67 -2.27 -24.15
N GLU A 432 -11.81 -2.08 -24.85
CA GLU A 432 -13.14 -2.25 -24.26
C GLU A 432 -13.39 -3.70 -23.80
N ARG A 433 -12.95 -4.71 -24.58
CA ARG A 433 -13.03 -6.11 -24.20
C ARG A 433 -12.25 -6.43 -22.92
N PHE A 434 -11.06 -5.85 -22.76
CA PHE A 434 -10.24 -6.04 -21.56
C PHE A 434 -10.84 -5.38 -20.32
N LEU A 435 -11.53 -4.24 -20.48
CA LEU A 435 -12.18 -3.51 -19.39
C LEU A 435 -13.62 -3.97 -19.11
N ALA A 436 -14.19 -4.86 -19.95
CA ALA A 436 -15.53 -5.40 -19.78
C ALA A 436 -15.63 -6.30 -18.54
N VAL A 437 -16.88 -6.63 -18.16
CA VAL A 437 -17.19 -7.46 -16.98
C VAL A 437 -16.55 -8.85 -17.01
N ASP A 438 -16.27 -9.38 -18.19
CA ASP A 438 -15.60 -10.65 -18.47
C ASP A 438 -14.16 -10.45 -18.98
N GLY A 439 -13.60 -9.25 -18.81
CA GLY A 439 -12.22 -8.90 -19.08
C GLY A 439 -11.29 -9.15 -17.89
N SER A 440 -10.47 -8.16 -17.51
CA SER A 440 -9.59 -8.28 -16.36
C SER A 440 -10.35 -8.34 -15.04
N ASP A 441 -9.96 -9.28 -14.17
CA ASP A 441 -10.52 -9.49 -12.83
C ASP A 441 -9.75 -8.76 -11.71
N CYS A 442 -8.90 -7.81 -12.07
CA CYS A 442 -8.09 -7.03 -11.12
C CYS A 442 -8.81 -5.77 -10.62
N GLY A 443 -8.43 -5.31 -9.44
CA GLY A 443 -8.89 -4.03 -8.91
C GLY A 443 -8.42 -2.82 -9.72
N ILE A 444 -7.29 -2.95 -10.44
CA ILE A 444 -6.72 -1.93 -11.33
C ILE A 444 -6.53 -2.58 -12.72
N ALA A 445 -7.17 -2.01 -13.75
CA ALA A 445 -7.02 -2.44 -15.13
C ALA A 445 -6.69 -1.23 -16.00
N ASN A 446 -5.50 -1.23 -16.61
CA ASN A 446 -4.96 -0.09 -17.33
C ASN A 446 -4.86 -0.37 -18.83
N ILE A 447 -5.02 0.66 -19.66
CA ILE A 447 -4.77 0.62 -21.11
C ILE A 447 -3.60 1.54 -21.45
N ASN A 448 -2.59 1.01 -22.13
CA ASN A 448 -1.40 1.75 -22.61
C ASN A 448 -0.60 2.45 -21.49
N ILE A 449 -0.72 1.95 -20.27
CA ILE A 449 0.09 2.29 -19.11
C ILE A 449 0.41 1.01 -18.34
N GLY A 450 1.55 0.93 -17.65
CA GLY A 450 1.93 -0.27 -16.92
C GLY A 450 1.05 -0.53 -15.68
N PRO A 451 1.07 -1.75 -15.11
CA PRO A 451 0.25 -2.10 -13.95
C PRO A 451 0.68 -1.35 -12.66
N SER A 452 1.87 -0.76 -12.64
CA SER A 452 2.38 0.01 -11.49
C SER A 452 1.90 1.46 -11.44
N GLY A 453 1.02 1.90 -12.34
CA GLY A 453 0.47 3.25 -12.39
C GLY A 453 -0.79 3.37 -11.53
N ALA A 454 -0.66 3.71 -10.26
CA ALA A 454 -1.76 4.09 -9.40
C ALA A 454 -1.70 5.60 -9.11
N GLU A 455 -2.86 6.26 -9.10
CA GLU A 455 -3.00 7.69 -8.80
C GLU A 455 -3.85 7.89 -7.56
N ILE A 456 -3.56 8.94 -6.79
CA ILE A 456 -4.20 9.24 -5.50
C ILE A 456 -5.73 9.39 -5.61
N GLY A 457 -6.25 9.88 -6.73
CA GLY A 457 -7.70 10.06 -6.95
C GLY A 457 -8.45 8.76 -7.22
N GLY A 458 -7.79 7.73 -7.71
CA GLY A 458 -8.38 6.42 -8.00
C GLY A 458 -8.44 5.53 -6.76
N ALA A 459 -9.47 4.68 -6.66
CA ALA A 459 -9.57 3.71 -5.58
C ALA A 459 -8.46 2.66 -5.71
N PHE A 460 -7.56 2.59 -4.73
CA PHE A 460 -6.47 1.62 -4.69
C PHE A 460 -6.88 0.38 -3.91
N GLY A 461 -6.72 -0.78 -4.53
CA GLY A 461 -6.94 -2.08 -3.91
C GLY A 461 -7.17 -3.19 -4.93
N GLY A 462 -7.07 -4.42 -4.47
CA GLY A 462 -7.17 -5.62 -5.28
C GLY A 462 -8.34 -6.52 -4.93
N GLU A 463 -8.42 -7.61 -5.69
CA GLU A 463 -9.42 -8.66 -5.58
C GLU A 463 -8.73 -10.02 -5.33
N LYS A 464 -9.51 -11.07 -5.10
CA LYS A 464 -9.04 -12.45 -4.88
C LYS A 464 -8.05 -12.54 -3.69
N GLU A 465 -6.91 -13.20 -3.88
CA GLU A 465 -5.89 -13.38 -2.82
C GLU A 465 -5.11 -12.09 -2.49
N THR A 466 -5.26 -11.04 -3.28
CA THR A 466 -4.74 -9.71 -2.92
C THR A 466 -5.49 -9.13 -1.73
N GLY A 467 -6.68 -9.61 -1.43
CA GLY A 467 -7.48 -9.20 -0.29
C GLY A 467 -8.77 -8.51 -0.70
N GLY A 468 -9.03 -7.33 -0.14
CA GLY A 468 -10.27 -6.61 -0.45
C GLY A 468 -10.42 -5.32 0.35
N GLY A 469 -11.39 -4.54 -0.06
CA GLY A 469 -11.56 -3.16 0.34
C GLY A 469 -10.84 -2.24 -0.63
N ARG A 470 -10.81 -0.95 -0.30
CA ARG A 470 -9.98 0.04 -0.99
C ARG A 470 -9.30 0.90 0.06
N GLU A 471 -7.99 1.05 -0.06
CA GLU A 471 -7.16 1.68 0.96
C GLU A 471 -7.23 3.20 0.87
N ALA A 472 -7.24 3.73 -0.35
CA ALA A 472 -7.26 5.17 -0.60
C ALA A 472 -7.95 5.50 -1.93
N GLY A 473 -8.19 6.79 -2.16
CA GLY A 473 -8.78 7.34 -3.38
C GLY A 473 -10.31 7.16 -3.47
N SER A 474 -10.94 7.81 -4.42
CA SER A 474 -12.36 7.73 -4.72
C SER A 474 -13.26 7.72 -3.45
N ASP A 475 -14.04 6.68 -3.27
CA ASP A 475 -14.96 6.49 -2.14
C ASP A 475 -14.38 5.61 -1.01
N ALA A 476 -13.08 5.32 -1.02
CA ALA A 476 -12.40 4.51 0.00
C ALA A 476 -12.62 5.04 1.43
N TRP A 477 -12.85 6.36 1.61
CA TRP A 477 -13.19 6.97 2.89
C TRP A 477 -14.40 6.31 3.58
N LYS A 478 -15.32 5.70 2.83
CA LYS A 478 -16.48 4.98 3.37
C LYS A 478 -16.08 3.75 4.20
N ALA A 479 -14.94 3.13 3.91
CA ALA A 479 -14.40 2.03 4.70
C ALA A 479 -13.99 2.48 6.13
N TYR A 480 -13.64 3.75 6.29
CA TYR A 480 -13.24 4.35 7.57
C TYR A 480 -14.43 4.89 8.37
N MET A 481 -15.65 4.75 7.88
CA MET A 481 -16.86 5.27 8.52
C MET A 481 -17.97 4.20 8.61
N ARG A 482 -18.88 4.35 9.55
CA ARG A 482 -20.12 3.59 9.60
C ARG A 482 -21.26 4.39 9.01
N ARG A 483 -22.06 3.76 8.17
CA ARG A 483 -23.28 4.34 7.62
C ARG A 483 -24.45 4.08 8.56
N ALA A 484 -25.27 5.11 8.83
CA ALA A 484 -26.49 5.01 9.59
C ALA A 484 -27.67 5.52 8.77
N THR A 485 -28.71 4.72 8.66
CA THR A 485 -29.99 5.15 8.09
C THR A 485 -30.83 5.79 9.19
N ASN A 486 -31.32 7.01 8.95
CA ASN A 486 -32.10 7.78 9.90
C ASN A 486 -33.46 8.13 9.29
N THR A 487 -34.54 7.86 10.02
CA THR A 487 -35.87 8.28 9.61
C THR A 487 -36.46 9.20 10.68
N ILE A 488 -36.93 10.37 10.27
CA ILE A 488 -37.56 11.34 11.16
C ILE A 488 -39.03 11.41 10.77
N ASN A 489 -39.92 11.12 11.71
CA ASN A 489 -41.34 11.42 11.63
C ASN A 489 -41.55 12.85 12.14
N TYR A 490 -42.02 13.77 11.27
CA TYR A 490 -42.38 15.15 11.64
C TYR A 490 -43.90 15.39 11.61
N GLY A 491 -44.67 14.28 11.46
CA GLY A 491 -46.12 14.27 11.57
C GLY A 491 -46.61 13.91 12.99
N THR A 492 -47.91 13.89 13.16
CA THR A 492 -48.59 13.52 14.41
C THR A 492 -49.13 12.11 14.37
N SER A 493 -49.08 11.42 13.24
CA SER A 493 -49.52 10.04 13.07
C SER A 493 -48.32 9.10 12.88
N LEU A 494 -48.43 7.89 13.38
CA LEU A 494 -47.44 6.83 13.20
C LEU A 494 -48.06 5.67 12.41
N PRO A 495 -47.95 5.66 11.07
CA PRO A 495 -48.41 4.53 10.27
C PRO A 495 -47.51 3.32 10.56
N LEU A 496 -48.10 2.29 11.16
CA LEU A 496 -47.39 1.03 11.43
C LEU A 496 -47.31 0.19 10.14
N ALA A 497 -46.20 -0.53 9.99
CA ALA A 497 -46.00 -1.42 8.88
C ALA A 497 -47.03 -2.58 8.91
N GLN A 498 -47.35 -3.15 7.72
CA GLN A 498 -48.20 -4.35 7.58
C GLN A 498 -49.64 -4.21 8.11
N GLY A 499 -50.15 -2.97 8.23
CA GLY A 499 -51.52 -2.74 8.66
C GLY A 499 -51.80 -3.14 10.13
N VAL A 500 -50.76 -3.27 10.95
CA VAL A 500 -50.89 -3.54 12.38
C VAL A 500 -51.45 -2.32 13.08
N SER A 501 -52.46 -2.49 13.92
CA SER A 501 -52.99 -1.46 14.83
C SER A 501 -52.94 -1.95 16.30
N PHE A 502 -52.67 -1.03 17.20
CA PHE A 502 -52.74 -1.27 18.64
C PHE A 502 -53.82 -0.36 19.24
N ASP A 503 -54.75 -0.94 19.95
CA ASP A 503 -55.70 -0.18 20.77
C ASP A 503 -54.94 0.30 22.01
N LEU A 504 -54.61 1.57 22.06
CA LEU A 504 -54.04 2.16 23.27
C LEU A 504 -55.17 2.45 24.29
N PRO A 505 -54.99 2.13 25.57
CA PRO A 505 -55.93 2.58 26.59
C PRO A 505 -56.06 4.10 26.50
N THR A 506 -57.27 4.58 26.33
CA THR A 506 -57.60 6.02 26.52
C THR A 506 -57.81 6.22 28.00
N ASP A 507 -56.96 7.01 28.65
CA ASP A 507 -57.17 7.51 30.01
C ASP A 507 -58.46 8.32 30.13
#